data_a5163e29ee2dce31b4aecb0feae212fe
#
_entry.id   a5163e29ee2dce31b4aecb0feae212fe
#
_cell.length_a   1.000
_cell.length_b   1.000
_cell.length_c   1.000
_cell.angle_alpha   90.00
_cell.angle_beta   90.00
_cell.angle_gamma   90.00
#
_symmetry.space_group_name_H-M   'P 1'
#
loop_
_entity.id
_entity.type
_entity.pdbx_description
1 polymer ?
#
loop_
_entity_poly.entity_id
_entity_poly.type
_entity_poly.pdbx_seq_one_letter_code
_entity_poly.pdbx_strand_id
1 'polypeptide(L)'
;NAGVRVRAGEIVTLIGPNGAGKTTVVRIVLGLMKPDRGEVFRRPGLVVGYMPQRLHIDPTLPLTVGRFLTLGAKRGRPRTLDRTNRVLEEVGAGTIMDTPLEAVSGGEFQRVLLARALLRDPDLLVLDEPSQGIDVTGQADLFGLISRIRDQRGCGVLMVSHDLHLVMAQTDEVICLNHHVCCAGHPETVANDPSYIELFGKQVADSLAVYHHHHDHAHDADGRMVPLDGPTGDFPGEEDERASRG
;
A
#
# COMPACT_ATOMS: atom_id res chain seq x y z
N ASN A 1 -0.82 -4.55 -24.09
CA ASN A 1 -2.06 -3.99 -23.54
C ASN A 1 -1.97 -3.99 -22.02
N ALA A 2 -2.13 -2.83 -21.39
CA ALA A 2 -2.18 -2.70 -19.94
C ALA A 2 -3.55 -2.11 -19.57
N GLY A 3 -4.39 -2.89 -18.89
CA GLY A 3 -5.61 -2.38 -18.24
C GLY A 3 -5.33 -2.22 -16.74
N VAL A 4 -5.43 -1.00 -16.23
CA VAL A 4 -5.28 -0.69 -14.80
C VAL A 4 -6.51 0.10 -14.38
N ARG A 5 -7.19 -0.35 -13.35
CA ARG A 5 -8.35 0.33 -12.75
C ARG A 5 -8.11 0.48 -11.25
N VAL A 6 -8.41 1.65 -10.71
CA VAL A 6 -8.36 1.88 -9.26
C VAL A 6 -9.64 2.55 -8.85
N ARG A 7 -10.32 1.98 -7.88
CA ARG A 7 -11.55 2.52 -7.28
C ARG A 7 -11.24 3.23 -5.97
N ALA A 8 -12.18 4.03 -5.50
CA ALA A 8 -12.12 4.61 -4.16
C ALA A 8 -12.12 3.47 -3.11
N GLY A 9 -11.27 3.58 -2.10
CA GLY A 9 -11.13 2.56 -1.05
C GLY A 9 -10.41 1.28 -1.48
N GLU A 10 -9.77 1.23 -2.64
CA GLU A 10 -9.08 0.06 -3.18
C GLU A 10 -7.57 0.31 -3.25
N ILE A 11 -6.77 -0.68 -2.89
CA ILE A 11 -5.33 -0.71 -3.11
C ILE A 11 -5.02 -1.63 -4.28
N VAL A 12 -4.51 -1.06 -5.36
CA VAL A 12 -4.04 -1.78 -6.54
C VAL A 12 -2.53 -1.67 -6.62
N THR A 13 -1.84 -2.81 -6.68
CA THR A 13 -0.38 -2.81 -6.73
C THR A 13 0.14 -3.36 -8.05
N LEU A 14 1.03 -2.59 -8.68
CA LEU A 14 1.79 -3.01 -9.85
C LEU A 14 3.07 -3.70 -9.41
N ILE A 15 3.27 -4.93 -9.82
CA ILE A 15 4.50 -5.70 -9.62
C ILE A 15 5.14 -6.08 -10.96
N GLY A 16 6.40 -6.48 -10.93
CA GLY A 16 7.10 -6.93 -12.12
C GLY A 16 8.58 -6.57 -12.09
N PRO A 17 9.39 -7.14 -13.00
CA PRO A 17 10.82 -6.91 -13.06
C PRO A 17 11.18 -5.45 -13.39
N ASN A 18 12.45 -5.10 -13.22
CA ASN A 18 12.94 -3.80 -13.65
C ASN A 18 12.82 -3.67 -15.17
N GLY A 19 12.38 -2.50 -15.63
CA GLY A 19 12.13 -2.28 -17.06
C GLY A 19 10.76 -2.77 -17.57
N ALA A 20 9.95 -3.43 -16.75
CA ALA A 20 8.63 -3.96 -17.12
C ALA A 20 7.59 -2.89 -17.53
N GLY A 21 7.86 -1.60 -17.27
CA GLY A 21 6.98 -0.50 -17.63
C GLY A 21 6.17 0.08 -16.46
N LYS A 22 6.40 -0.34 -15.21
CA LYS A 22 5.68 0.14 -14.02
C LYS A 22 5.69 1.67 -13.91
N THR A 23 6.88 2.27 -13.96
CA THR A 23 7.03 3.74 -13.90
C THR A 23 6.37 4.45 -15.11
N THR A 24 6.33 3.80 -16.27
CA THR A 24 5.62 4.32 -17.45
C THR A 24 4.11 4.39 -17.18
N VAL A 25 3.53 3.33 -16.61
CA VAL A 25 2.11 3.32 -16.19
C VAL A 25 1.84 4.41 -15.17
N VAL A 26 2.68 4.56 -14.15
CA VAL A 26 2.58 5.64 -13.15
C VAL A 26 2.60 7.01 -13.83
N ARG A 27 3.53 7.27 -14.75
CA ARG A 27 3.61 8.55 -15.47
C ARG A 27 2.37 8.82 -16.33
N ILE A 28 1.81 7.78 -16.96
CA ILE A 28 0.57 7.88 -17.71
C ILE A 28 -0.60 8.22 -16.78
N VAL A 29 -0.72 7.52 -15.64
CA VAL A 29 -1.77 7.77 -14.63
C VAL A 29 -1.66 9.20 -14.08
N LEU A 30 -0.45 9.70 -13.86
CA LEU A 30 -0.20 11.08 -13.41
C LEU A 30 -0.46 12.14 -14.48
N GLY A 31 -0.61 11.74 -15.76
CA GLY A 31 -0.73 12.65 -16.88
C GLY A 31 0.57 13.32 -17.31
N LEU A 32 1.71 12.76 -16.88
CA LEU A 32 3.05 13.20 -17.26
C LEU A 32 3.49 12.60 -18.61
N MET A 33 2.77 11.57 -19.08
CA MET A 33 3.02 10.91 -20.35
C MET A 33 1.68 10.55 -20.99
N LYS A 34 1.58 10.62 -22.31
CA LYS A 34 0.45 10.11 -23.07
C LYS A 34 0.70 8.66 -23.45
N PRO A 35 -0.30 7.78 -23.42
CA PRO A 35 -0.16 6.42 -23.94
C PRO A 35 -0.01 6.46 -25.48
N ASP A 36 0.80 5.56 -26.03
CA ASP A 36 0.92 5.42 -27.51
C ASP A 36 -0.37 4.87 -28.13
N ARG A 37 -1.08 4.04 -27.38
CA ARG A 37 -2.38 3.45 -27.77
C ARG A 37 -3.25 3.26 -26.53
N GLY A 38 -4.57 3.30 -26.73
CA GLY A 38 -5.54 3.18 -25.65
C GLY A 38 -5.93 4.52 -25.05
N GLU A 39 -6.68 4.49 -23.97
CA GLU A 39 -7.31 5.66 -23.37
C GLU A 39 -7.11 5.67 -21.86
N VAL A 40 -7.09 6.86 -21.29
CA VAL A 40 -7.01 7.07 -19.84
C VAL A 40 -8.25 7.82 -19.38
N PHE A 41 -9.10 7.16 -18.65
CA PHE A 41 -10.28 7.78 -18.05
C PHE A 41 -9.97 8.28 -16.64
N ARG A 42 -10.29 9.52 -16.36
CA ARG A 42 -10.17 10.11 -15.02
C ARG A 42 -11.48 10.80 -14.66
N ARG A 43 -11.91 10.62 -13.41
CA ARG A 43 -13.04 11.39 -12.88
C ARG A 43 -12.76 12.90 -13.01
N PRO A 44 -13.70 13.72 -13.49
CA PRO A 44 -13.53 15.18 -13.48
C PRO A 44 -13.21 15.69 -12.08
N GLY A 45 -12.21 16.55 -11.96
CA GLY A 45 -11.80 17.11 -10.68
C GLY A 45 -10.95 16.17 -9.79
N LEU A 46 -10.55 14.97 -10.28
CA LEU A 46 -9.73 14.03 -9.54
C LEU A 46 -8.45 14.69 -9.00
N VAL A 47 -8.29 14.65 -7.68
CA VAL A 47 -7.08 15.12 -7.01
C VAL A 47 -6.15 13.93 -6.80
N VAL A 48 -4.93 14.04 -7.37
CA VAL A 48 -3.91 12.98 -7.24
C VAL A 48 -2.82 13.45 -6.27
N GLY A 49 -2.55 12.64 -5.25
CA GLY A 49 -1.36 12.71 -4.42
C GLY A 49 -0.30 11.77 -4.98
N TYR A 50 0.94 12.24 -5.11
CA TYR A 50 2.02 11.43 -5.66
C TYR A 50 3.22 11.40 -4.73
N MET A 51 3.70 10.21 -4.46
CA MET A 51 4.92 9.90 -3.75
C MET A 51 5.90 9.23 -4.73
N PRO A 52 6.95 9.92 -5.17
CA PRO A 52 7.92 9.37 -6.11
C PRO A 52 8.90 8.41 -5.42
N GLN A 53 9.43 7.46 -6.16
CA GLN A 53 10.45 6.52 -5.71
C GLN A 53 11.69 7.24 -5.17
N ARG A 54 12.14 8.28 -5.84
CA ARG A 54 13.29 9.10 -5.45
C ARG A 54 12.97 10.58 -5.59
N LEU A 55 13.35 11.32 -4.59
CA LEU A 55 13.33 12.76 -4.63
C LEU A 55 14.76 13.27 -4.36
N HIS A 56 15.37 13.84 -5.39
CA HIS A 56 16.65 14.49 -5.24
C HIS A 56 16.45 15.87 -4.63
N ILE A 57 16.95 16.05 -3.42
CA ILE A 57 17.01 17.33 -2.72
C ILE A 57 18.48 17.65 -2.56
N ASP A 58 18.89 18.83 -2.96
CA ASP A 58 20.26 19.27 -2.75
C ASP A 58 20.53 19.36 -1.24
N PRO A 59 21.48 18.57 -0.70
CA PRO A 59 21.74 18.55 0.74
C PRO A 59 22.26 19.90 1.27
N THR A 60 22.71 20.80 0.40
CA THR A 60 23.14 22.13 0.82
C THR A 60 21.98 23.08 1.11
N LEU A 61 20.74 22.69 0.78
CA LEU A 61 19.56 23.51 1.07
C LEU A 61 19.15 23.33 2.54
N PRO A 62 19.14 24.40 3.37
CA PRO A 62 18.73 24.31 4.78
C PRO A 62 17.19 24.18 4.88
N LEU A 63 16.69 22.98 4.59
CA LEU A 63 15.25 22.69 4.63
C LEU A 63 14.90 21.88 5.87
N THR A 64 13.97 22.39 6.67
CA THR A 64 13.28 21.56 7.67
C THR A 64 12.14 20.78 7.00
N VAL A 65 11.66 19.71 7.66
CA VAL A 65 10.49 18.94 7.24
C VAL A 65 9.28 19.87 6.97
N GLY A 66 8.98 20.75 7.90
CA GLY A 66 7.87 21.70 7.75
C GLY A 66 8.02 22.61 6.54
N ARG A 67 9.23 23.13 6.32
CA ARG A 67 9.50 23.97 5.14
C ARG A 67 9.33 23.16 3.84
N PHE A 68 9.85 21.94 3.79
CA PHE A 68 9.71 21.03 2.65
C PHE A 68 8.24 20.75 2.33
N LEU A 69 7.41 20.46 3.32
CA LEU A 69 5.98 20.17 3.15
C LEU A 69 5.19 21.38 2.65
N THR A 70 5.64 22.58 2.97
CA THR A 70 5.00 23.84 2.50
C THR A 70 5.46 24.30 1.13
N LEU A 71 6.56 23.74 0.59
CA LEU A 71 7.02 24.06 -0.77
C LEU A 71 5.98 23.59 -1.81
N GLY A 72 5.74 24.43 -2.83
CA GLY A 72 4.81 24.11 -3.92
C GLY A 72 3.33 24.22 -3.54
N ALA A 73 2.99 24.78 -2.38
CA ALA A 73 1.63 25.20 -2.10
C ALA A 73 1.18 26.23 -3.14
N LYS A 74 0.06 25.96 -3.87
CA LYS A 74 -0.50 26.96 -4.78
C LYS A 74 -0.81 28.22 -4.00
N ARG A 75 -0.39 29.39 -4.52
CA ARG A 75 -0.80 30.70 -3.99
C ARG A 75 -2.32 30.73 -3.89
N GLY A 76 -2.87 30.98 -2.70
CA GLY A 76 -4.32 31.10 -2.45
C GLY A 76 -4.98 29.99 -1.66
N ARG A 77 -4.31 28.86 -1.35
CA ARG A 77 -4.71 27.96 -0.27
C ARG A 77 -3.56 27.86 0.72
N PRO A 78 -3.59 28.66 1.80
CA PRO A 78 -2.58 28.50 2.84
C PRO A 78 -2.70 27.07 3.37
N ARG A 79 -1.65 26.28 3.16
CA ARG A 79 -1.45 25.09 3.98
C ARG A 79 -1.11 25.62 5.34
N THR A 80 -2.14 25.73 6.18
CA THR A 80 -1.94 26.19 7.55
C THR A 80 -0.97 25.24 8.24
N LEU A 81 -0.14 25.76 9.11
CA LEU A 81 0.72 24.97 9.99
C LEU A 81 -0.09 23.84 10.65
N ASP A 82 -1.32 24.12 11.07
CA ASP A 82 -2.24 23.15 11.67
C ASP A 82 -2.56 21.97 10.73
N ARG A 83 -2.70 22.19 9.43
CA ARG A 83 -2.93 21.09 8.48
C ARG A 83 -1.66 20.26 8.30
N THR A 84 -0.51 20.90 8.22
CA THR A 84 0.76 20.20 8.07
C THR A 84 1.05 19.36 9.32
N ASN A 85 0.81 19.89 10.52
CA ASN A 85 0.94 19.16 11.77
C ASN A 85 0.01 17.96 11.81
N ARG A 86 -1.28 18.12 11.52
CA ARG A 86 -2.25 17.02 11.51
C ARG A 86 -1.85 15.89 10.55
N VAL A 87 -1.38 16.25 9.36
CA VAL A 87 -0.95 15.23 8.40
C VAL A 87 0.35 14.55 8.81
N LEU A 88 1.28 15.27 9.45
CA LEU A 88 2.47 14.66 10.04
C LEU A 88 2.13 13.71 11.19
N GLU A 89 1.19 14.07 12.05
CA GLU A 89 0.68 13.19 13.11
C GLU A 89 0.02 11.95 12.52
N GLU A 90 -0.81 12.11 11.48
CA GLU A 90 -1.48 11.01 10.77
C GLU A 90 -0.49 9.98 10.21
N VAL A 91 0.65 10.42 9.70
CA VAL A 91 1.71 9.52 9.20
C VAL A 91 2.69 9.06 10.30
N GLY A 92 2.47 9.43 11.56
CA GLY A 92 3.36 9.08 12.68
C GLY A 92 4.71 9.79 12.64
N ALA A 93 4.75 11.04 12.14
CA ALA A 93 5.93 11.88 12.02
C ALA A 93 5.71 13.28 12.65
N GLY A 94 4.80 13.41 13.64
CA GLY A 94 4.41 14.70 14.24
C GLY A 94 5.54 15.43 14.95
N THR A 95 6.54 14.70 15.47
CA THR A 95 7.64 15.28 16.28
C THR A 95 8.77 15.88 15.47
N ILE A 96 8.84 15.64 14.14
CA ILE A 96 9.99 16.00 13.29
C ILE A 96 9.77 17.25 12.44
N MET A 97 8.76 18.05 12.72
CA MET A 97 8.40 19.24 11.93
C MET A 97 9.57 20.21 11.71
N ASP A 98 10.34 20.45 12.77
CA ASP A 98 11.46 21.40 12.76
C ASP A 98 12.81 20.71 12.50
N THR A 99 12.82 19.39 12.32
CA THR A 99 14.04 18.62 12.03
C THR A 99 14.56 18.95 10.63
N PRO A 100 15.88 19.19 10.46
CA PRO A 100 16.48 19.30 9.13
C PRO A 100 16.20 18.04 8.32
N LEU A 101 15.83 18.21 7.05
CA LEU A 101 15.41 17.11 6.19
C LEU A 101 16.55 16.09 5.93
N GLU A 102 17.79 16.54 6.01
CA GLU A 102 18.99 15.70 5.90
C GLU A 102 19.26 14.84 7.14
N ALA A 103 18.65 15.20 8.28
CA ALA A 103 18.85 14.52 9.56
C ALA A 103 17.76 13.46 9.85
N VAL A 104 16.72 13.35 9.02
CA VAL A 104 15.67 12.35 9.21
C VAL A 104 16.13 10.98 8.73
N SER A 105 15.69 9.91 9.41
CA SER A 105 15.92 8.54 8.97
C SER A 105 15.20 8.22 7.66
N GLY A 106 15.58 7.13 6.98
CA GLY A 106 14.93 6.69 5.75
C GLY A 106 13.42 6.47 5.92
N GLY A 107 13.01 5.82 7.02
CA GLY A 107 11.60 5.60 7.33
C GLY A 107 10.83 6.88 7.61
N GLU A 108 11.41 7.81 8.36
CA GLU A 108 10.83 9.14 8.60
C GLU A 108 10.71 9.92 7.29
N PHE A 109 11.71 9.85 6.42
CA PHE A 109 11.67 10.51 5.12
C PHE A 109 10.52 9.97 4.24
N GLN A 110 10.30 8.65 4.20
CA GLN A 110 9.17 8.06 3.48
C GLN A 110 7.83 8.54 4.05
N ARG A 111 7.69 8.63 5.38
CA ARG A 111 6.49 9.20 6.03
C ARG A 111 6.31 10.68 5.67
N VAL A 112 7.36 11.46 5.58
CA VAL A 112 7.33 12.86 5.14
C VAL A 112 6.90 12.97 3.66
N LEU A 113 7.38 12.10 2.78
CA LEU A 113 6.94 12.06 1.38
C LEU A 113 5.45 11.68 1.26
N LEU A 114 5.00 10.72 2.06
CA LEU A 114 3.59 10.34 2.15
C LEU A 114 2.75 11.52 2.66
N ALA A 115 3.17 12.19 3.74
CA ALA A 115 2.53 13.40 4.25
C ALA A 115 2.38 14.47 3.15
N ARG A 116 3.43 14.70 2.37
CA ARG A 116 3.40 15.64 1.24
C ARG A 116 2.33 15.29 0.20
N ALA A 117 2.19 14.02 -0.13
CA ALA A 117 1.15 13.55 -1.04
C ALA A 117 -0.26 13.76 -0.44
N LEU A 118 -0.44 13.47 0.84
CA LEU A 118 -1.71 13.61 1.57
C LEU A 118 -2.14 15.06 1.81
N LEU A 119 -1.20 16.01 1.85
CA LEU A 119 -1.53 17.43 1.96
C LEU A 119 -2.37 17.96 0.80
N ARG A 120 -2.51 17.24 -0.29
CA ARG A 120 -3.37 17.59 -1.42
C ARG A 120 -4.82 17.17 -1.22
N ASP A 121 -5.12 16.36 -0.20
CA ASP A 121 -6.41 15.71 0.03
C ASP A 121 -6.80 14.85 -1.18
N PRO A 122 -6.01 13.83 -1.48
CA PRO A 122 -6.15 13.11 -2.73
C PRO A 122 -7.36 12.19 -2.75
N ASP A 123 -8.01 12.09 -3.92
CA ASP A 123 -8.96 11.03 -4.26
C ASP A 123 -8.23 9.75 -4.71
N LEU A 124 -7.03 9.93 -5.28
CA LEU A 124 -6.13 8.86 -5.70
C LEU A 124 -4.72 9.14 -5.17
N LEU A 125 -4.18 8.21 -4.41
CA LEU A 125 -2.82 8.21 -3.93
C LEU A 125 -1.97 7.30 -4.83
N VAL A 126 -0.93 7.84 -5.45
CA VAL A 126 0.00 7.10 -6.29
C VAL A 126 1.34 7.02 -5.57
N LEU A 127 1.79 5.80 -5.27
CA LEU A 127 2.98 5.50 -4.49
C LEU A 127 3.96 4.69 -5.36
N ASP A 128 5.12 5.25 -5.66
CA ASP A 128 6.15 4.60 -6.46
C ASP A 128 7.26 4.08 -5.55
N GLU A 129 7.24 2.78 -5.23
CA GLU A 129 8.17 2.09 -4.31
C GLU A 129 8.31 2.76 -2.92
N PRO A 130 7.21 2.90 -2.17
CA PRO A 130 7.19 3.69 -0.93
C PRO A 130 8.06 3.12 0.19
N SER A 131 8.37 1.83 0.16
CA SER A 131 9.18 1.14 1.19
C SER A 131 10.68 1.12 0.89
N GLN A 132 11.13 1.77 -0.20
CA GLN A 132 12.54 1.75 -0.57
C GLN A 132 13.43 2.41 0.49
N GLY A 133 14.46 1.70 0.94
CA GLY A 133 15.42 2.21 1.93
C GLY A 133 14.96 2.13 3.38
N ILE A 134 13.89 1.38 3.65
CA ILE A 134 13.39 1.09 5.00
C ILE A 134 13.71 -0.37 5.34
N ASP A 135 13.96 -0.67 6.60
CA ASP A 135 14.10 -2.04 7.11
C ASP A 135 12.77 -2.81 7.09
N VAL A 136 12.83 -4.13 7.22
CA VAL A 136 11.66 -5.01 7.09
C VAL A 136 10.52 -4.64 8.03
N THR A 137 10.83 -4.29 9.27
CA THR A 137 9.82 -3.88 10.26
C THR A 137 9.14 -2.57 9.86
N GLY A 138 9.92 -1.58 9.48
CA GLY A 138 9.41 -0.29 9.03
C GLY A 138 8.62 -0.37 7.72
N GLN A 139 8.94 -1.34 6.85
CA GLN A 139 8.16 -1.59 5.63
C GLN A 139 6.75 -2.08 5.99
N ALA A 140 6.61 -3.07 6.88
CA ALA A 140 5.32 -3.56 7.33
C ALA A 140 4.47 -2.46 7.99
N ASP A 141 5.10 -1.64 8.83
CA ASP A 141 4.46 -0.47 9.46
C ASP A 141 3.96 0.55 8.43
N LEU A 142 4.75 0.80 7.39
CA LEU A 142 4.37 1.74 6.33
C LEU A 142 3.19 1.22 5.50
N PHE A 143 3.18 -0.07 5.15
CA PHE A 143 2.05 -0.68 4.43
C PHE A 143 0.77 -0.65 5.29
N GLY A 144 0.87 -1.00 6.58
CA GLY A 144 -0.24 -0.87 7.52
C GLY A 144 -0.75 0.57 7.66
N LEU A 145 0.15 1.56 7.62
CA LEU A 145 -0.21 2.98 7.60
C LEU A 145 -0.96 3.35 6.31
N ILE A 146 -0.50 2.90 5.14
CA ILE A 146 -1.15 3.14 3.85
C ILE A 146 -2.58 2.57 3.85
N SER A 147 -2.76 1.35 4.36
CA SER A 147 -4.08 0.71 4.49
C SER A 147 -5.01 1.53 5.39
N ARG A 148 -4.55 1.97 6.56
CA ARG A 148 -5.35 2.85 7.44
C ARG A 148 -5.72 4.17 6.77
N ILE A 149 -4.80 4.80 6.03
CA ILE A 149 -5.06 6.04 5.31
C ILE A 149 -6.12 5.83 4.24
N ARG A 150 -6.04 4.74 3.46
CA ARG A 150 -7.07 4.35 2.49
C ARG A 150 -8.45 4.27 3.15
N ASP A 151 -8.55 3.56 4.29
CA ASP A 151 -9.81 3.35 5.00
C ASP A 151 -10.37 4.66 5.57
N GLN A 152 -9.53 5.48 6.20
CA GLN A 152 -9.95 6.73 6.83
C GLN A 152 -10.34 7.80 5.82
N ARG A 153 -9.66 7.86 4.68
CA ARG A 153 -9.89 8.90 3.65
C ARG A 153 -10.79 8.43 2.51
N GLY A 154 -11.02 7.12 2.38
CA GLY A 154 -11.78 6.54 1.28
C GLY A 154 -11.12 6.76 -0.09
N CYS A 155 -9.82 7.08 -0.14
CA CYS A 155 -9.10 7.30 -1.39
C CYS A 155 -8.71 5.97 -2.05
N GLY A 156 -8.61 5.94 -3.40
CA GLY A 156 -7.96 4.84 -4.09
C GLY A 156 -6.44 4.93 -3.94
N VAL A 157 -5.76 3.80 -3.94
CA VAL A 157 -4.29 3.72 -3.90
C VAL A 157 -3.78 2.93 -5.10
N LEU A 158 -2.91 3.53 -5.89
CA LEU A 158 -2.09 2.83 -6.89
C LEU A 158 -0.66 2.78 -6.39
N MET A 159 -0.16 1.58 -6.17
CA MET A 159 1.19 1.39 -5.65
C MET A 159 2.06 0.62 -6.63
N VAL A 160 3.33 0.96 -6.70
CA VAL A 160 4.38 0.13 -7.30
C VAL A 160 5.21 -0.44 -6.17
N SER A 161 5.39 -1.75 -6.14
CA SER A 161 6.23 -2.40 -5.15
C SER A 161 6.96 -3.61 -5.75
N HIS A 162 8.11 -3.94 -5.18
CA HIS A 162 8.85 -5.16 -5.44
C HIS A 162 8.85 -6.11 -4.22
N ASP A 163 8.25 -5.69 -3.11
CA ASP A 163 8.09 -6.51 -1.91
C ASP A 163 6.82 -7.38 -2.03
N LEU A 164 7.01 -8.58 -2.58
CA LEU A 164 5.90 -9.45 -2.89
C LEU A 164 5.14 -9.94 -1.65
N HIS A 165 5.82 -10.11 -0.51
CA HIS A 165 5.17 -10.57 0.73
C HIS A 165 4.17 -9.53 1.25
N LEU A 166 4.60 -8.27 1.36
CA LEU A 166 3.73 -7.20 1.81
C LEU A 166 2.60 -6.89 0.81
N VAL A 167 2.91 -6.97 -0.49
CA VAL A 167 1.90 -6.80 -1.54
C VAL A 167 0.80 -7.84 -1.41
N MET A 168 1.16 -9.13 -1.32
CA MET A 168 0.18 -10.20 -1.21
C MET A 168 -0.66 -10.14 0.06
N ALA A 169 -0.12 -9.59 1.16
CA ALA A 169 -0.81 -9.49 2.44
C ALA A 169 -1.75 -8.27 2.56
N GLN A 170 -1.51 -7.18 1.81
CA GLN A 170 -2.16 -5.89 2.09
C GLN A 170 -2.73 -5.17 0.86
N THR A 171 -2.87 -5.87 -0.25
CA THR A 171 -3.36 -5.30 -1.52
C THR A 171 -4.69 -5.98 -1.90
N ASP A 172 -5.62 -5.21 -2.45
CA ASP A 172 -6.91 -5.74 -2.93
C ASP A 172 -6.78 -6.34 -4.32
N GLU A 173 -5.97 -5.73 -5.19
CA GLU A 173 -5.71 -6.21 -6.55
C GLU A 173 -4.21 -6.10 -6.88
N VAL A 174 -3.64 -7.14 -7.43
CA VAL A 174 -2.26 -7.20 -7.93
C VAL A 174 -2.28 -7.26 -9.45
N ILE A 175 -1.43 -6.48 -10.09
CA ILE A 175 -1.24 -6.46 -11.54
C ILE A 175 0.22 -6.75 -11.84
N CYS A 176 0.48 -7.88 -12.50
CA CYS A 176 1.81 -8.27 -12.93
C CYS A 176 2.13 -7.66 -14.29
N LEU A 177 3.20 -6.91 -14.35
CA LEU A 177 3.70 -6.25 -15.55
C LEU A 177 5.00 -6.87 -16.01
N ASN A 178 5.04 -7.22 -17.31
CA ASN A 178 6.25 -7.55 -18.05
C ASN A 178 6.08 -7.08 -19.50
N HIS A 179 6.21 -5.78 -19.75
CA HIS A 179 5.87 -5.09 -21.01
C HIS A 179 4.39 -5.17 -21.40
N HIS A 180 3.64 -6.07 -20.84
CA HIS A 180 2.18 -6.21 -20.89
C HIS A 180 1.68 -6.69 -19.54
N VAL A 181 0.38 -6.67 -19.31
CA VAL A 181 -0.22 -7.33 -18.14
C VAL A 181 -0.21 -8.82 -18.40
N CYS A 182 0.57 -9.57 -17.63
CA CYS A 182 0.67 -11.03 -17.73
C CYS A 182 -0.30 -11.75 -16.79
N CYS A 183 -0.57 -11.17 -15.60
CA CYS A 183 -1.61 -11.64 -14.69
C CYS A 183 -2.18 -10.47 -13.91
N ALA A 184 -3.42 -10.57 -13.47
CA ALA A 184 -4.07 -9.57 -12.62
C ALA A 184 -5.22 -10.21 -11.84
N GLY A 185 -5.45 -9.73 -10.61
CA GLY A 185 -6.54 -10.17 -9.76
C GLY A 185 -6.22 -10.08 -8.29
N HIS A 186 -7.04 -10.73 -7.46
CA HIS A 186 -6.81 -10.84 -6.03
C HIS A 186 -5.46 -11.55 -5.76
N PRO A 187 -4.70 -11.18 -4.73
CA PRO A 187 -3.40 -11.76 -4.40
C PRO A 187 -3.34 -13.27 -4.46
N GLU A 188 -4.31 -13.97 -3.87
CA GLU A 188 -4.39 -15.44 -3.88
C GLU A 188 -4.50 -16.04 -5.29
N THR A 189 -5.27 -15.39 -6.16
CA THR A 189 -5.41 -15.84 -7.55
C THR A 189 -4.12 -15.64 -8.31
N VAL A 190 -3.48 -14.48 -8.12
CA VAL A 190 -2.22 -14.14 -8.78
C VAL A 190 -1.07 -15.03 -8.32
N ALA A 191 -0.99 -15.35 -7.02
CA ALA A 191 0.06 -16.22 -6.48
C ALA A 191 0.07 -17.62 -7.13
N ASN A 192 -1.09 -18.10 -7.60
CA ASN A 192 -1.24 -19.39 -8.27
C ASN A 192 -1.21 -19.30 -9.81
N ASP A 193 -1.07 -18.10 -10.37
CA ASP A 193 -1.03 -17.92 -11.84
C ASP A 193 0.30 -18.41 -12.41
N PRO A 194 0.28 -19.26 -13.46
CA PRO A 194 1.50 -19.72 -14.11
C PRO A 194 2.44 -18.61 -14.57
N SER A 195 1.89 -17.46 -15.03
CA SER A 195 2.67 -16.31 -15.48
C SER A 195 3.39 -15.64 -14.33
N TYR A 196 2.79 -15.62 -13.13
CA TYR A 196 3.43 -15.13 -11.90
C TYR A 196 4.61 -16.03 -11.50
N ILE A 197 4.39 -17.35 -11.52
CA ILE A 197 5.42 -18.37 -11.20
C ILE A 197 6.59 -18.27 -12.19
N GLU A 198 6.30 -18.06 -13.47
CA GLU A 198 7.33 -17.86 -14.50
C GLU A 198 8.16 -16.60 -14.28
N LEU A 199 7.51 -15.49 -13.87
CA LEU A 199 8.18 -14.19 -13.65
C LEU A 199 9.06 -14.16 -12.41
N PHE A 200 8.61 -14.74 -11.30
CA PHE A 200 9.23 -14.58 -9.98
C PHE A 200 9.88 -15.86 -9.45
N GLY A 201 9.61 -17.00 -10.11
CA GLY A 201 10.13 -18.31 -9.72
C GLY A 201 9.24 -19.03 -8.70
N LYS A 202 9.25 -20.37 -8.80
CA LYS A 202 8.41 -21.23 -7.95
C LYS A 202 8.71 -21.10 -6.46
N GLN A 203 9.97 -20.92 -6.06
CA GLN A 203 10.35 -20.77 -4.66
C GLN A 203 9.71 -19.54 -4.01
N VAL A 204 9.60 -18.43 -4.76
CA VAL A 204 8.94 -17.20 -4.29
C VAL A 204 7.45 -17.41 -4.16
N ALA A 205 6.81 -18.06 -5.14
CA ALA A 205 5.39 -18.38 -5.10
C ALA A 205 5.05 -19.30 -3.93
N ASP A 206 5.83 -20.36 -3.70
CA ASP A 206 5.63 -21.31 -2.59
C ASP A 206 5.82 -20.62 -1.23
N SER A 207 6.77 -19.68 -1.08
CA SER A 207 6.98 -18.95 0.17
C SER A 207 5.81 -18.02 0.52
N LEU A 208 5.10 -17.52 -0.47
CA LEU A 208 3.92 -16.66 -0.30
C LEU A 208 2.66 -17.47 0.07
N ALA A 209 2.55 -18.70 -0.44
CA ALA A 209 1.43 -19.59 -0.11
C ALA A 209 1.37 -19.99 1.38
N VAL A 210 2.50 -19.96 2.08
CA VAL A 210 2.60 -20.28 3.53
C VAL A 210 2.09 -19.16 4.42
N TYR A 211 1.95 -17.92 3.93
CA TYR A 211 1.55 -16.75 4.72
C TYR A 211 0.04 -16.48 4.73
N HIS A 212 -0.79 -17.43 4.32
CA HIS A 212 -2.24 -17.31 4.48
C HIS A 212 -2.64 -17.44 5.95
N HIS A 213 -2.65 -16.33 6.67
CA HIS A 213 -3.41 -16.24 7.90
C HIS A 213 -4.90 -16.26 7.56
N HIS A 214 -5.53 -17.40 7.77
CA HIS A 214 -6.97 -17.46 7.92
C HIS A 214 -7.34 -16.58 9.12
N HIS A 215 -8.00 -15.47 8.87
CA HIS A 215 -8.71 -14.76 9.93
C HIS A 215 -9.99 -15.54 10.26
N ASP A 216 -9.88 -16.57 11.10
CA ASP A 216 -11.02 -17.35 11.58
C ASP A 216 -11.84 -16.59 12.65
N HIS A 217 -11.78 -15.25 12.66
CA HIS A 217 -12.51 -14.44 13.60
C HIS A 217 -13.11 -13.18 12.92
N ALA A 218 -14.31 -12.82 13.37
CA ALA A 218 -14.92 -11.53 13.09
C ALA A 218 -14.73 -10.60 14.31
N HIS A 219 -14.76 -9.29 14.09
CA HIS A 219 -14.85 -8.32 15.18
C HIS A 219 -16.30 -7.91 15.37
N ASP A 220 -16.77 -7.90 16.62
CA ASP A 220 -18.09 -7.35 16.95
C ASP A 220 -18.08 -5.82 16.89
N ALA A 221 -19.24 -5.20 17.12
CA ALA A 221 -19.42 -3.76 17.10
C ALA A 221 -18.56 -3.00 18.13
N ASP A 222 -18.00 -3.72 19.13
CA ASP A 222 -17.14 -3.17 20.18
C ASP A 222 -15.65 -3.48 19.93
N GLY A 223 -15.30 -4.09 18.79
CA GLY A 223 -13.92 -4.40 18.39
C GLY A 223 -13.33 -5.64 19.06
N ARG A 224 -14.15 -6.52 19.69
CA ARG A 224 -13.69 -7.78 20.27
C ARG A 224 -13.68 -8.89 19.24
N MET A 225 -12.66 -9.75 19.28
CA MET A 225 -12.58 -10.94 18.43
C MET A 225 -13.70 -11.92 18.77
N VAL A 226 -14.50 -12.31 17.77
CA VAL A 226 -15.53 -13.33 17.85
C VAL A 226 -15.17 -14.45 16.89
N PRO A 227 -15.08 -15.72 17.33
CA PRO A 227 -14.84 -16.86 16.44
C PRO A 227 -15.99 -16.94 15.42
N LEU A 228 -15.68 -17.23 14.16
CA LEU A 228 -16.69 -17.61 13.18
C LEU A 228 -17.07 -19.06 13.50
N ASP A 229 -18.31 -19.28 13.95
CA ASP A 229 -18.85 -20.61 14.22
C ASP A 229 -18.77 -21.48 12.96
N GLY A 230 -17.83 -22.45 12.97
CA GLY A 230 -17.83 -23.56 12.04
C GLY A 230 -18.96 -24.55 12.37
N PRO A 231 -19.39 -25.40 11.42
CA PRO A 231 -20.49 -26.34 11.65
C PRO A 231 -20.16 -27.29 12.82
N THR A 232 -21.06 -27.34 13.79
CA THR A 232 -21.04 -28.29 14.91
C THR A 232 -21.06 -29.70 14.35
N GLY A 233 -19.89 -30.36 14.31
CA GLY A 233 -19.79 -31.80 14.10
C GLY A 233 -20.08 -32.52 15.40
N ASP A 234 -21.16 -33.30 15.42
CA ASP A 234 -21.51 -34.30 16.47
C ASP A 234 -20.29 -35.16 16.78
N PHE A 235 -19.82 -35.09 18.03
CA PHE A 235 -18.98 -36.14 18.58
C PHE A 235 -19.90 -37.14 19.33
N PRO A 236 -19.90 -38.43 18.95
CA PRO A 236 -20.62 -39.47 19.70
C PRO A 236 -19.94 -39.68 21.06
N GLY A 237 -20.77 -39.79 22.10
CA GLY A 237 -20.37 -39.90 23.48
C GLY A 237 -19.51 -41.11 23.77
N GLU A 238 -18.54 -40.92 24.67
CA GLU A 238 -17.88 -41.99 25.38
C GLU A 238 -18.86 -42.49 26.47
N GLU A 239 -19.36 -43.72 26.28
CA GLU A 239 -20.09 -44.48 27.27
C GLU A 239 -19.16 -45.01 28.37
N ASP A 240 -19.67 -44.82 29.54
CA ASP A 240 -19.26 -45.28 30.87
C ASP A 240 -18.81 -46.76 30.93
N GLU A 241 -17.54 -47.00 31.22
CA GLU A 241 -17.06 -48.33 31.66
C GLU A 241 -16.58 -48.28 33.12
N ARG A 242 -17.55 -48.18 34.02
CA ARG A 242 -17.35 -48.51 35.45
C ARG A 242 -18.44 -49.46 35.93
N ALA A 243 -18.21 -50.73 35.75
CA ALA A 243 -18.76 -51.74 36.67
C ALA A 243 -18.20 -53.12 36.32
N SER A 244 -17.20 -53.58 37.03
CA SER A 244 -17.05 -55.01 37.43
C SER A 244 -15.64 -55.30 37.90
N ARG A 245 -15.47 -55.25 39.18
CA ARG A 245 -14.70 -56.31 39.94
C ARG A 245 -14.97 -56.12 41.43
N GLY A 246 -15.70 -57.10 41.88
CA GLY A 246 -15.89 -57.51 43.27
C GLY A 246 -14.65 -57.95 43.94
#